data_07c28ddbb3179354f837f48d666815e9
#
_entry.id   07c28ddbb3179354f837f48d666815e9
#
_cell.length_a   1.000
_cell.length_b   1.000
_cell.length_c   1.000
_cell.angle_alpha   90.00
_cell.angle_beta   90.00
_cell.angle_gamma   90.00
#
_symmetry.space_group_name_H-M   'P 1'
#
loop_
_entity.id
_entity.type
_entity.pdbx_description
1 polymer ?
#
loop_
_entity_poly.entity_id
_entity_poly.type
_entity_poly.pdbx_seq_one_letter_code
_entity_poly.pdbx_strand_id
1 'polypeptide(L)'
;MLNRFLMQAAVGYPLTVHGTGGQTRAFIHIQDMCKCIQIALENPPAKGDRVKIFNQMTETHRVRDLAQLVAKLSGAEVQMVPNPRKESAENELHVKNDTFIGLGLEPTKLAEGLLTEVEDVARKYADRADRSKIPARSLWTAKQAAGVPTGEQ
;
A
#
# COMPACT_ATOMS: atom_id res chain seq x y z
N MET A 1 -2.91 -1.38 -0.98
CA MET A 1 -3.58 -1.70 0.30
C MET A 1 -4.53 -0.58 0.74
N LEU A 2 -4.10 0.67 0.83
CA LEU A 2 -4.94 1.82 1.18
C LEU A 2 -6.20 1.88 0.31
N ASN A 3 -6.04 1.88 -1.01
CA ASN A 3 -7.17 1.94 -1.96
C ASN A 3 -8.19 0.79 -1.74
N ARG A 4 -7.72 -0.40 -1.30
CA ARG A 4 -8.61 -1.50 -0.95
C ARG A 4 -9.45 -1.18 0.29
N PHE A 5 -8.85 -0.64 1.34
CA PHE A 5 -9.59 -0.26 2.54
C PHE A 5 -10.62 0.83 2.24
N LEU A 6 -10.25 1.83 1.48
CA LEU A 6 -11.17 2.91 1.09
C LEU A 6 -12.32 2.39 0.22
N MET A 7 -12.05 1.49 -0.72
CA MET A 7 -13.09 0.84 -1.50
C MET A 7 -13.98 -0.06 -0.64
N GLN A 8 -13.40 -0.85 0.30
CA GLN A 8 -14.18 -1.65 1.24
C GLN A 8 -15.12 -0.77 2.07
N ALA A 9 -14.61 0.34 2.62
CA ALA A 9 -15.44 1.30 3.35
C ALA A 9 -16.56 1.87 2.47
N ALA A 10 -16.25 2.29 1.24
CA ALA A 10 -17.22 2.89 0.33
C ALA A 10 -18.37 1.96 -0.07
N VAL A 11 -18.14 0.63 -0.12
CA VAL A 11 -19.17 -0.37 -0.42
C VAL A 11 -19.83 -0.97 0.83
N GLY A 12 -19.51 -0.45 2.03
CA GLY A 12 -20.06 -0.97 3.29
C GLY A 12 -19.55 -2.37 3.64
N TYR A 13 -18.30 -2.69 3.27
CA TYR A 13 -17.65 -3.95 3.60
C TYR A 13 -16.61 -3.71 4.71
N PRO A 14 -16.44 -4.64 5.68
CA PRO A 14 -15.41 -4.49 6.72
C PRO A 14 -14.00 -4.34 6.13
N LEU A 15 -13.16 -3.54 6.78
CA LEU A 15 -11.76 -3.38 6.40
C LEU A 15 -11.00 -4.65 6.79
N THR A 16 -10.66 -5.49 5.82
CA THR A 16 -9.99 -6.77 6.08
C THR A 16 -8.49 -6.61 6.22
N VAL A 17 -7.99 -6.84 7.43
CA VAL A 17 -6.56 -6.85 7.76
C VAL A 17 -6.05 -8.29 7.83
N HIS A 18 -5.06 -8.62 7.01
CA HIS A 18 -4.51 -9.98 6.96
C HIS A 18 -3.47 -10.20 8.07
N GLY A 19 -3.61 -11.30 8.81
CA GLY A 19 -2.75 -11.65 9.94
C GLY A 19 -2.83 -10.61 11.05
N THR A 20 -1.69 -10.25 11.63
CA THR A 20 -1.59 -9.23 12.70
C THR A 20 -1.68 -7.79 12.19
N GLY A 21 -1.56 -7.59 10.87
CA GLY A 21 -1.43 -6.25 10.28
C GLY A 21 -0.15 -5.51 10.67
N GLY A 22 0.85 -6.23 11.22
CA GLY A 22 2.11 -5.65 11.67
C GLY A 22 3.08 -5.29 10.54
N GLN A 23 2.79 -5.74 9.30
CA GLN A 23 3.64 -5.42 8.16
C GLN A 23 3.64 -3.92 7.87
N THR A 24 4.84 -3.35 7.75
CA THR A 24 5.04 -1.97 7.34
C THR A 24 5.10 -1.86 5.83
N ARG A 25 4.47 -0.84 5.27
CA ARG A 25 4.45 -0.53 3.83
C ARG A 25 4.75 0.94 3.60
N ALA A 26 5.48 1.23 2.53
CA ALA A 26 5.73 2.58 2.06
C ALA A 26 4.64 3.05 1.11
N PHE A 27 4.33 4.32 1.19
CA PHE A 27 3.29 4.97 0.39
C PHE A 27 3.83 6.23 -0.27
N ILE A 28 3.29 6.56 -1.42
CA ILE A 28 3.52 7.81 -2.12
C ILE A 28 2.23 8.20 -2.85
N HIS A 29 1.93 9.48 -2.89
CA HIS A 29 0.85 10.00 -3.72
C HIS A 29 1.24 9.98 -5.19
N ILE A 30 0.28 9.73 -6.09
CA ILE A 30 0.55 9.61 -7.54
C ILE A 30 1.14 10.89 -8.13
N GLN A 31 0.69 12.07 -7.70
CA GLN A 31 1.26 13.33 -8.15
C GLN A 31 2.70 13.50 -7.69
N ASP A 32 3.04 13.07 -6.46
CA ASP A 32 4.41 13.11 -5.97
C ASP A 32 5.31 12.12 -6.71
N MET A 33 4.77 10.96 -7.10
CA MET A 33 5.48 10.05 -7.99
C MET A 33 5.82 10.70 -9.34
N CYS A 34 4.88 11.45 -9.93
CA CYS A 34 5.14 12.21 -11.16
C CYS A 34 6.20 13.30 -10.95
N LYS A 35 6.14 14.03 -9.82
CA LYS A 35 7.18 15.01 -9.46
C LYS A 35 8.55 14.35 -9.28
N CYS A 36 8.61 13.18 -8.64
CA CYS A 36 9.85 12.41 -8.51
C CYS A 36 10.48 12.09 -9.88
N ILE A 37 9.66 11.68 -10.86
CA ILE A 37 10.13 11.42 -12.23
C ILE A 37 10.69 12.70 -12.87
N GLN A 38 9.96 13.81 -12.74
CA GLN A 38 10.43 15.11 -13.24
C GLN A 38 11.76 15.52 -12.60
N ILE A 39 11.87 15.50 -11.28
CA ILE A 39 13.09 15.84 -10.54
C ILE A 39 14.25 14.92 -10.97
N ALA A 40 14.01 13.63 -11.16
CA ALA A 40 15.04 12.69 -11.60
C ALA A 40 15.56 13.01 -13.01
N LEU A 41 14.68 13.42 -13.93
CA LEU A 41 15.05 13.84 -15.29
C LEU A 41 15.86 15.13 -15.30
N GLU A 42 15.56 16.06 -14.39
CA GLU A 42 16.27 17.33 -14.22
C GLU A 42 17.63 17.16 -13.54
N ASN A 43 17.85 16.02 -12.87
CA ASN A 43 19.07 15.71 -12.11
C ASN A 43 19.74 14.40 -12.59
N PRO A 44 20.10 14.27 -13.86
CA PRO A 44 20.71 13.04 -14.39
C PRO A 44 22.06 12.75 -13.72
N PRO A 45 22.58 11.52 -13.82
CA PRO A 45 23.95 11.21 -13.46
C PRO A 45 24.95 12.10 -14.23
N ALA A 46 26.06 12.47 -13.61
CA ALA A 46 27.13 13.14 -14.31
C ALA A 46 27.78 12.21 -15.36
N LYS A 47 28.45 12.79 -16.36
CA LYS A 47 29.16 12.01 -17.37
C LYS A 47 30.22 11.13 -16.69
N GLY A 48 30.10 9.81 -16.87
CA GLY A 48 30.98 8.82 -16.26
C GLY A 48 30.41 8.15 -14.99
N ASP A 49 29.36 8.69 -14.40
CA ASP A 49 28.63 8.02 -13.31
C ASP A 49 27.81 6.85 -13.88
N ARG A 50 27.65 5.80 -13.08
CA ARG A 50 26.86 4.63 -13.50
C ARG A 50 25.38 4.93 -13.45
N VAL A 51 24.81 5.07 -12.24
CA VAL A 51 23.39 5.32 -11.99
C VAL A 51 23.19 6.15 -10.73
N LYS A 52 22.06 6.87 -10.65
CA LYS A 52 21.55 7.44 -9.41
C LYS A 52 20.35 6.61 -8.97
N ILE A 53 20.29 6.25 -7.70
CA ILE A 53 19.19 5.51 -7.11
C ILE A 53 18.43 6.45 -6.18
N PHE A 54 17.10 6.55 -6.42
CA PHE A 54 16.20 7.36 -5.62
C PHE A 54 15.08 6.50 -5.07
N ASN A 55 14.77 6.65 -3.79
CA ASN A 55 13.62 6.01 -3.17
C ASN A 55 12.38 6.88 -3.33
N GLN A 56 11.40 6.41 -4.06
CA GLN A 56 10.12 7.10 -4.24
C GLN A 56 9.15 6.69 -3.13
N MET A 57 9.13 7.42 -2.04
CA MET A 57 8.18 7.21 -0.95
C MET A 57 7.97 8.50 -0.15
N THR A 58 6.82 8.64 0.47
CA THR A 58 6.49 9.76 1.34
C THR A 58 6.52 9.34 2.81
N GLU A 59 5.83 8.27 3.15
CA GLU A 59 5.67 7.81 4.52
C GLU A 59 5.48 6.30 4.60
N THR A 60 5.69 5.74 5.78
CA THR A 60 5.49 4.32 6.05
C THR A 60 4.41 4.14 7.11
N HIS A 61 3.54 3.16 6.92
CA HIS A 61 2.51 2.80 7.88
C HIS A 61 2.45 1.28 8.07
N ARG A 62 2.16 0.85 9.30
CA ARG A 62 1.71 -0.52 9.54
C ARG A 62 0.31 -0.70 8.97
N VAL A 63 0.04 -1.88 8.44
CA VAL A 63 -1.24 -2.18 7.81
C VAL A 63 -2.42 -1.96 8.76
N ARG A 64 -2.28 -2.38 10.04
CA ARG A 64 -3.31 -2.20 11.07
C ARG A 64 -3.58 -0.72 11.38
N ASP A 65 -2.52 0.10 11.46
CA ASP A 65 -2.65 1.52 11.78
C ASP A 65 -3.34 2.27 10.64
N LEU A 66 -3.01 1.89 9.39
CA LEU A 66 -3.68 2.41 8.21
C LEU A 66 -5.17 2.01 8.16
N ALA A 67 -5.50 0.77 8.52
CA ALA A 67 -6.89 0.33 8.62
C ALA A 67 -7.67 1.12 9.67
N GLN A 68 -7.06 1.37 10.84
CA GLN A 68 -7.65 2.19 11.89
C GLN A 68 -7.86 3.64 11.46
N LEU A 69 -6.91 4.21 10.70
CA LEU A 69 -7.03 5.55 10.16
C LEU A 69 -8.24 5.66 9.20
N VAL A 70 -8.39 4.70 8.29
CA VAL A 70 -9.55 4.65 7.38
C VAL A 70 -10.85 4.38 8.15
N ALA A 71 -10.84 3.49 9.15
CA ALA A 71 -11.99 3.21 9.99
C ALA A 71 -12.49 4.44 10.75
N LYS A 72 -11.55 5.23 11.31
CA LYS A 72 -11.87 6.49 11.99
C LYS A 72 -12.54 7.50 11.06
N LEU A 73 -12.15 7.55 9.79
CA LEU A 73 -12.70 8.47 8.80
C LEU A 73 -14.06 8.01 8.30
N SER A 74 -14.20 6.72 7.98
CA SER A 74 -15.37 6.16 7.29
C SER A 74 -16.44 5.55 8.20
N GLY A 75 -16.11 5.29 9.49
CA GLY A 75 -16.95 4.52 10.41
C GLY A 75 -17.00 3.01 10.13
N ALA A 76 -16.18 2.51 9.18
CA ALA A 76 -16.15 1.09 8.83
C ALA A 76 -15.50 0.24 9.93
N GLU A 77 -16.00 -0.98 10.12
CA GLU A 77 -15.42 -1.96 11.05
C GLU A 77 -14.10 -2.52 10.52
N VAL A 78 -13.13 -2.75 11.41
CA VAL A 78 -11.86 -3.44 11.08
C VAL A 78 -11.97 -4.90 11.47
N GLN A 79 -11.80 -5.79 10.49
CA GLN A 79 -11.84 -7.23 10.69
C GLN A 79 -10.47 -7.86 10.42
N MET A 80 -9.94 -8.58 11.41
CA MET A 80 -8.73 -9.38 11.24
C MET A 80 -9.07 -10.70 10.56
N VAL A 81 -8.36 -11.03 9.49
CA VAL A 81 -8.59 -12.26 8.72
C VAL A 81 -7.27 -13.05 8.57
N PRO A 82 -7.33 -14.38 8.42
CA PRO A 82 -6.13 -15.18 8.20
C PRO A 82 -5.32 -14.64 7.01
N ASN A 83 -4.00 -14.59 7.16
CA ASN A 83 -3.14 -14.17 6.05
C ASN A 83 -3.05 -15.32 5.03
N PRO A 84 -3.51 -15.13 3.77
CA PRO A 84 -3.41 -16.15 2.73
C PRO A 84 -1.98 -16.36 2.23
N ARG A 85 -1.03 -15.54 2.66
CA ARG A 85 0.39 -15.62 2.32
C ARG A 85 1.20 -16.07 3.51
N LYS A 86 2.24 -16.86 3.25
CA LYS A 86 3.26 -17.18 4.25
C LYS A 86 4.26 -16.04 4.37
N GLU A 87 3.83 -14.92 4.93
CA GLU A 87 4.67 -13.77 5.22
C GLU A 87 4.97 -13.71 6.72
N SER A 88 6.09 -13.06 7.08
CA SER A 88 6.35 -12.73 8.49
C SER A 88 5.20 -11.89 9.05
N ALA A 89 4.80 -12.16 10.29
CA ALA A 89 3.71 -11.46 10.94
C ALA A 89 4.01 -9.95 11.07
N GLU A 90 5.27 -9.63 11.24
CA GLU A 90 5.77 -8.26 11.33
C GLU A 90 7.03 -8.11 10.48
N ASN A 91 7.20 -6.95 9.89
CA ASN A 91 8.45 -6.52 9.28
C ASN A 91 8.67 -5.03 9.57
N GLU A 92 9.91 -4.66 9.74
CA GLU A 92 10.30 -3.27 9.81
C GLU A 92 10.83 -2.84 8.44
N LEU A 93 10.32 -1.72 7.94
CA LEU A 93 10.75 -1.12 6.70
C LEU A 93 11.30 0.27 7.00
N HIS A 94 12.62 0.38 7.02
CA HIS A 94 13.33 1.66 7.19
C HIS A 94 13.75 2.18 5.82
N VAL A 95 12.93 3.02 5.22
CA VAL A 95 13.21 3.66 3.93
C VAL A 95 13.17 5.17 4.13
N LYS A 96 14.15 5.87 3.55
CA LYS A 96 14.24 7.33 3.56
C LYS A 96 14.16 7.87 2.14
N ASN A 97 13.61 9.07 2.02
CA ASN A 97 13.49 9.81 0.76
C ASN A 97 14.24 11.14 0.82
N ASP A 98 15.39 11.17 1.54
CA ASP A 98 16.14 12.39 1.77
C ASP A 98 16.64 13.02 0.47
N THR A 99 16.92 12.19 -0.55
CA THR A 99 17.45 12.66 -1.83
C THR A 99 16.43 13.50 -2.60
N PHE A 100 15.19 13.00 -2.77
CA PHE A 100 14.18 13.79 -3.47
C PHE A 100 13.74 15.02 -2.66
N ILE A 101 13.66 14.90 -1.33
CA ILE A 101 13.36 16.04 -0.46
C ILE A 101 14.45 17.11 -0.60
N GLY A 102 15.72 16.72 -0.59
CA GLY A 102 16.84 17.62 -0.79
C GLY A 102 16.87 18.27 -2.18
N LEU A 103 16.25 17.66 -3.18
CA LEU A 103 16.07 18.20 -4.53
C LEU A 103 14.76 18.99 -4.70
N GLY A 104 14.02 19.27 -3.62
CA GLY A 104 12.83 20.12 -3.63
C GLY A 104 11.51 19.39 -3.74
N LEU A 105 11.44 18.07 -3.50
CA LEU A 105 10.17 17.39 -3.38
C LEU A 105 9.47 17.78 -2.08
N GLU A 106 8.27 18.33 -2.19
CA GLU A 106 7.34 18.53 -1.08
C GLU A 106 6.32 17.39 -1.07
N PRO A 107 6.47 16.39 -0.18
CA PRO A 107 5.64 15.21 -0.23
C PRO A 107 4.26 15.42 0.39
N THR A 108 3.22 14.91 -0.27
CA THR A 108 1.83 14.90 0.23
C THR A 108 1.64 13.76 1.23
N LYS A 109 1.23 14.06 2.46
CA LYS A 109 1.00 13.07 3.53
C LYS A 109 -0.46 12.67 3.65
N LEU A 110 -0.70 11.45 4.11
CA LEU A 110 -2.05 10.91 4.34
C LEU A 110 -2.88 11.76 5.33
N ALA A 111 -2.22 12.36 6.33
CA ALA A 111 -2.89 13.18 7.33
C ALA A 111 -3.36 14.56 6.81
N GLU A 112 -2.93 14.99 5.64
CA GLU A 112 -3.14 16.34 5.09
C GLU A 112 -4.31 16.41 4.08
N GLY A 113 -5.41 15.69 4.32
CA GLY A 113 -6.60 15.71 3.47
C GLY A 113 -6.63 14.70 2.33
N LEU A 114 -5.50 14.04 2.04
CA LEU A 114 -5.41 13.02 0.98
C LEU A 114 -6.42 11.87 1.16
N LEU A 115 -6.67 11.46 2.42
CA LEU A 115 -7.64 10.40 2.70
C LEU A 115 -9.05 10.76 2.27
N THR A 116 -9.47 12.00 2.48
CA THR A 116 -10.81 12.49 2.06
C THR A 116 -10.94 12.47 0.55
N GLU A 117 -9.94 12.95 -0.18
CA GLU A 117 -9.95 12.92 -1.65
C GLU A 117 -10.08 11.49 -2.20
N VAL A 118 -9.29 10.55 -1.65
CA VAL A 118 -9.33 9.15 -2.10
C VAL A 118 -10.62 8.47 -1.66
N GLU A 119 -11.20 8.84 -0.51
CA GLU A 119 -12.52 8.38 -0.07
C GLU A 119 -13.62 8.81 -1.03
N ASP A 120 -13.62 10.07 -1.45
CA ASP A 120 -14.58 10.61 -2.43
C ASP A 120 -14.50 9.86 -3.76
N VAL A 121 -13.29 9.58 -4.25
CA VAL A 121 -13.06 8.75 -5.44
C VAL A 121 -13.60 7.33 -5.24
N ALA A 122 -13.36 6.70 -4.09
CA ALA A 122 -13.86 5.36 -3.80
C ALA A 122 -15.40 5.33 -3.76
N ARG A 123 -16.04 6.31 -3.14
CA ARG A 123 -17.51 6.46 -3.10
C ARG A 123 -18.10 6.67 -4.50
N LYS A 124 -17.47 7.51 -5.32
CA LYS A 124 -17.91 7.78 -6.70
C LYS A 124 -17.96 6.53 -7.58
N TYR A 125 -17.10 5.55 -7.32
CA TYR A 125 -17.00 4.32 -8.11
C TYR A 125 -17.44 3.06 -7.35
N ALA A 126 -18.13 3.21 -6.20
CA ALA A 126 -18.56 2.10 -5.35
C ALA A 126 -19.51 1.12 -6.07
N ASP A 127 -20.34 1.63 -6.96
CA ASP A 127 -21.30 0.85 -7.79
C ASP A 127 -20.61 -0.11 -8.78
N ARG A 128 -19.34 0.18 -9.14
CA ARG A 128 -18.53 -0.66 -10.03
C ARG A 128 -17.80 -1.79 -9.32
N ALA A 129 -17.86 -1.83 -7.99
CA ALA A 129 -17.14 -2.81 -7.20
C ALA A 129 -17.79 -4.19 -7.24
N ASP A 130 -17.08 -5.20 -7.67
CA ASP A 130 -17.47 -6.59 -7.57
C ASP A 130 -17.13 -7.13 -6.16
N ARG A 131 -18.14 -7.18 -5.29
CA ARG A 131 -17.99 -7.63 -3.90
C ARG A 131 -17.47 -9.07 -3.77
N SER A 132 -17.70 -9.93 -4.76
CA SER A 132 -17.21 -11.31 -4.75
C SER A 132 -15.69 -11.41 -4.84
N LYS A 133 -15.03 -10.36 -5.33
CA LYS A 133 -13.57 -10.26 -5.47
C LYS A 133 -12.86 -9.61 -4.27
N ILE A 134 -13.64 -9.09 -3.30
CA ILE A 134 -13.06 -8.46 -2.10
C ILE A 134 -12.26 -9.45 -1.24
N PRO A 135 -12.73 -10.69 -0.97
CA PRO A 135 -11.93 -11.68 -0.27
C PRO A 135 -10.69 -12.03 -1.10
N ALA A 136 -9.53 -11.64 -0.61
CA ALA A 136 -8.28 -11.94 -1.30
C ALA A 136 -8.00 -13.44 -1.30
N ARG A 137 -7.82 -14.03 -2.48
CA ARG A 137 -7.36 -15.41 -2.66
C ARG A 137 -5.93 -15.36 -3.16
N SER A 138 -5.03 -16.14 -2.54
CA SER A 138 -3.68 -16.28 -3.03
C SER A 138 -3.60 -17.47 -4.01
N LEU A 139 -3.21 -17.20 -5.25
CA LEU A 139 -2.95 -18.25 -6.23
C LEU A 139 -1.77 -19.16 -5.83
N TRP A 140 -0.87 -18.68 -4.97
CA TRP A 140 0.25 -19.44 -4.44
C TRP A 140 -0.17 -20.55 -3.48
N THR A 141 -1.24 -20.37 -2.70
CA THR A 141 -1.77 -21.38 -1.80
C THR A 141 -2.56 -22.44 -2.54
N ALA A 142 -3.23 -22.10 -3.65
CA ALA A 142 -3.99 -23.06 -4.45
C ALA A 142 -3.09 -24.11 -5.15
N LYS A 143 -1.88 -23.75 -5.55
CA LYS A 143 -0.91 -24.68 -6.15
C LYS A 143 -0.29 -25.65 -5.13
N GLN A 144 -0.21 -25.29 -3.85
CA GLN A 144 0.27 -26.20 -2.78
C GLN A 144 -0.80 -27.18 -2.30
N ALA A 145 -2.10 -26.88 -2.49
CA ALA A 145 -3.20 -27.80 -2.19
C ALA A 145 -3.38 -28.91 -3.25
N ALA A 146 -2.86 -28.71 -4.46
CA ALA A 146 -2.87 -29.69 -5.55
C ALA A 146 -1.55 -30.47 -5.59
N GLY A 147 -1.23 -31.19 -4.48
CA GLY A 147 -0.28 -32.28 -4.37
C GLY A 147 0.97 -32.23 -5.27
N VAL A 148 2.01 -31.51 -4.83
CA VAL A 148 3.38 -31.89 -5.18
C VAL A 148 3.87 -32.83 -4.09
N PRO A 149 4.27 -34.08 -4.40
CA PRO A 149 4.81 -34.96 -3.40
C PRO A 149 6.09 -34.34 -2.81
N THR A 150 6.14 -34.20 -1.50
CA THR A 150 7.38 -33.94 -0.78
C THR A 150 8.28 -35.13 -1.01
N GLY A 151 9.19 -35.04 -1.99
CA GLY A 151 10.30 -35.96 -2.12
C GLY A 151 11.17 -35.87 -0.86
N GLU A 152 11.15 -36.92 -0.05
CA GLU A 152 12.18 -37.21 0.93
C GLU A 152 13.51 -37.35 0.19
N GLN A 153 14.50 -36.57 0.57
CA GLN A 153 15.89 -36.97 0.70
C GLN A 153 16.58 -36.06 1.69
#